data_b6b2c47486588c183cdfb447334640c0
#
_entry.id   b6b2c47486588c183cdfb447334640c0
#
_cell.length_a   1.000
_cell.length_b   1.000
_cell.length_c   1.000
_cell.angle_alpha   90.00
_cell.angle_beta   90.00
_cell.angle_gamma   90.00
#
_symmetry.space_group_name_H-M   'P 1'
#
loop_
_entity.id
_entity.type
_entity.pdbx_description
1 polymer ?
#
loop_
_entity_poly.entity_id
_entity_poly.type
_entity_poly.pdbx_seq_one_letter_code
_entity_poly.pdbx_strand_id
1 'polypeptide(L)'
;MAAAARVSPRTLQDRFRTDLGTTPTAHLRRVRLDRVHQDLLRIADGSASGTVTDVAARWGFTHLGRFAAYYREAYGQVPSRTAERR
;
A
#
# COMPACT_ATOMS: atom_id res chain seq x y z
N MET A 1 9.95 10.42 23.70
CA MET A 1 9.96 9.02 24.09
C MET A 1 8.77 8.57 24.88
N ALA A 2 8.84 8.69 26.19
CA ALA A 2 7.77 8.23 27.06
C ALA A 2 6.44 8.92 26.75
N ALA A 3 6.50 10.18 26.42
CA ALA A 3 5.29 10.94 26.10
C ALA A 3 4.57 10.37 24.87
N ALA A 4 5.31 9.94 23.85
CA ALA A 4 4.71 9.35 22.68
C ALA A 4 4.03 8.02 23.01
N ALA A 5 4.59 7.25 23.93
CA ALA A 5 4.04 5.98 24.32
C ALA A 5 2.74 6.11 25.10
N ARG A 6 2.43 7.31 25.57
CA ARG A 6 1.22 7.56 26.36
C ARG A 6 0.02 7.95 25.53
N VAL A 7 0.21 8.18 24.25
CA VAL A 7 -0.89 8.50 23.35
C VAL A 7 -1.73 7.25 23.15
N SER A 8 -3.03 7.34 23.44
CA SER A 8 -3.93 6.22 23.24
C SER A 8 -4.14 5.95 21.75
N PRO A 9 -4.48 4.70 21.37
CA PRO A 9 -4.79 4.39 19.97
C PRO A 9 -5.89 5.28 19.39
N ARG A 10 -6.89 5.60 20.19
CA ARG A 10 -7.98 6.46 19.75
C ARG A 10 -7.49 7.88 19.47
N THR A 11 -6.65 8.43 20.34
CA THR A 11 -6.08 9.76 20.14
C THR A 11 -5.22 9.78 18.88
N LEU A 12 -4.43 8.73 18.66
CA LEU A 12 -3.62 8.60 17.47
C LEU A 12 -4.47 8.57 16.20
N GLN A 13 -5.58 7.82 16.21
CA GLN A 13 -6.48 7.78 15.08
C GLN A 13 -7.12 9.14 14.81
N ASP A 14 -7.53 9.85 15.87
CA ASP A 14 -8.11 11.18 15.74
C ASP A 14 -7.12 12.16 15.12
N ARG A 15 -5.86 12.08 15.53
CA ARG A 15 -4.81 12.92 14.95
C ARG A 15 -4.57 12.62 13.49
N PHE A 16 -4.51 11.34 13.12
CA PHE A 16 -4.38 10.97 11.72
C PHE A 16 -5.54 11.49 10.89
N ARG A 17 -6.75 11.37 11.40
CA ARG A 17 -7.93 11.85 10.71
C ARG A 17 -7.92 13.35 10.53
N THR A 18 -7.47 14.08 11.55
CA THR A 18 -7.41 15.54 11.53
C THR A 18 -6.28 16.06 10.66
N ASP A 19 -5.07 15.51 10.83
CA ASP A 19 -3.87 16.03 10.19
C ASP A 19 -3.67 15.51 8.77
N LEU A 20 -4.04 14.24 8.52
CA LEU A 20 -3.81 13.57 7.24
C LEU A 20 -5.10 13.24 6.50
N GLY A 21 -6.25 13.43 7.12
CA GLY A 21 -7.53 13.09 6.52
C GLY A 21 -7.75 11.59 6.38
N THR A 22 -7.04 10.76 7.17
CA THR A 22 -7.12 9.31 7.06
C THR A 22 -6.87 8.66 8.42
N THR A 23 -7.01 7.34 8.50
CA THR A 23 -6.68 6.57 9.70
C THR A 23 -5.27 6.00 9.58
N PRO A 24 -4.63 5.62 10.71
CA PRO A 24 -3.30 4.98 10.65
C PRO A 24 -3.29 3.73 9.76
N THR A 25 -4.30 2.89 9.85
CA THR A 25 -4.40 1.67 9.04
C THR A 25 -4.50 2.00 7.56
N ALA A 26 -5.37 2.95 7.20
CA ALA A 26 -5.54 3.35 5.81
C ALA A 26 -4.28 4.03 5.27
N HIS A 27 -3.62 4.83 6.09
CA HIS A 27 -2.37 5.48 5.70
C HIS A 27 -1.27 4.44 5.45
N LEU A 28 -1.12 3.47 6.34
CA LEU A 28 -0.12 2.40 6.17
C LEU A 28 -0.40 1.60 4.90
N ARG A 29 -1.68 1.28 4.66
CA ARG A 29 -2.08 0.59 3.43
C ARG A 29 -1.67 1.39 2.20
N ARG A 30 -1.88 2.69 2.23
CA ARG A 30 -1.52 3.56 1.12
C ARG A 30 -0.01 3.54 0.85
N VAL A 31 0.79 3.61 1.91
CA VAL A 31 2.25 3.54 1.78
C VAL A 31 2.67 2.21 1.16
N ARG A 32 2.08 1.10 1.62
CA ARG A 32 2.38 -0.22 1.08
C ARG A 32 1.97 -0.34 -0.39
N LEU A 33 0.80 0.19 -0.75
CA LEU A 33 0.35 0.20 -2.14
C LEU A 33 1.29 1.01 -3.03
N ASP A 34 1.80 2.13 -2.55
CA ASP A 34 2.75 2.92 -3.31
C ASP A 34 4.04 2.15 -3.57
N ARG A 35 4.53 1.39 -2.59
CA ARG A 35 5.70 0.53 -2.76
C ARG A 35 5.45 -0.56 -3.80
N VAL A 36 4.28 -1.21 -3.73
CA VAL A 36 3.87 -2.19 -4.73
C VAL A 36 3.84 -1.54 -6.11
N HIS A 37 3.22 -0.38 -6.22
CA HIS A 37 3.10 0.33 -7.49
C HIS A 37 4.47 0.59 -8.12
N GLN A 38 5.45 1.05 -7.34
CA GLN A 38 6.80 1.29 -7.82
C GLN A 38 7.45 -0.02 -8.31
N ASP A 39 7.31 -1.11 -7.55
CA ASP A 39 7.87 -2.40 -7.95
C ASP A 39 7.21 -2.91 -9.24
N LEU A 40 5.90 -2.74 -9.40
CA LEU A 40 5.20 -3.18 -10.61
C LEU A 40 5.64 -2.38 -11.83
N LEU A 41 5.87 -1.08 -11.67
CA LEU A 41 6.40 -0.24 -12.76
C LEU A 41 7.79 -0.72 -13.19
N ARG A 42 8.61 -1.16 -12.26
CA ARG A 42 9.95 -1.69 -12.56
C ARG A 42 9.89 -3.03 -13.28
N ILE A 43 8.89 -3.84 -12.98
CA ILE A 43 8.64 -5.07 -13.73
C ILE A 43 8.21 -4.71 -15.15
N ALA A 44 7.33 -3.74 -15.30
CA ALA A 44 6.82 -3.31 -16.61
C ALA A 44 7.93 -2.76 -17.51
N ASP A 45 8.92 -2.05 -16.95
CA ASP A 45 10.00 -1.48 -17.73
C ASP A 45 11.19 -2.44 -17.91
N GLY A 46 11.11 -3.64 -17.31
CA GLY A 46 12.15 -4.66 -17.45
C GLY A 46 13.30 -4.54 -16.47
N SER A 47 13.29 -3.57 -15.54
CA SER A 47 14.37 -3.41 -14.57
C SER A 47 14.24 -4.33 -13.37
N ALA A 48 13.09 -4.99 -13.21
CA ALA A 48 12.88 -5.99 -12.16
C ALA A 48 12.10 -7.17 -12.74
N SER A 49 12.14 -8.31 -12.04
CA SER A 49 11.38 -9.49 -12.40
C SER A 49 10.55 -9.97 -11.22
N GLY A 50 9.59 -10.82 -11.48
CA GLY A 50 8.71 -11.37 -10.47
C GLY A 50 7.24 -11.24 -10.87
N THR A 51 6.37 -11.70 -9.99
CA THR A 51 4.93 -11.68 -10.23
C THR A 51 4.26 -10.64 -9.34
N VAL A 52 3.02 -10.30 -9.68
CA VAL A 52 2.19 -9.45 -8.82
C VAL A 52 2.06 -10.06 -7.42
N THR A 53 1.88 -11.38 -7.34
CA THR A 53 1.77 -12.10 -6.07
C THR A 53 3.02 -11.93 -5.22
N ASP A 54 4.20 -12.06 -5.84
CA ASP A 54 5.46 -11.87 -5.14
C ASP A 54 5.59 -10.47 -4.56
N VAL A 55 5.25 -9.47 -5.34
CA VAL A 55 5.33 -8.08 -4.92
C VAL A 55 4.35 -7.79 -3.79
N ALA A 56 3.11 -8.26 -3.92
CA ALA A 56 2.10 -8.08 -2.89
C ALA A 56 2.55 -8.69 -1.56
N ALA A 57 3.07 -9.92 -1.60
CA ALA A 57 3.56 -10.60 -0.40
C ALA A 57 4.73 -9.86 0.22
N ARG A 58 5.65 -9.34 -0.58
CA ARG A 58 6.81 -8.57 -0.10
C ARG A 58 6.37 -7.37 0.75
N TRP A 59 5.28 -6.73 0.39
CA TRP A 59 4.79 -5.54 1.08
C TRP A 59 3.66 -5.84 2.07
N GLY A 60 3.47 -7.12 2.43
CA GLY A 60 2.59 -7.51 3.52
C GLY A 60 1.13 -7.74 3.15
N PHE A 61 0.80 -7.85 1.87
CA PHE A 61 -0.55 -8.16 1.45
C PHE A 61 -0.73 -9.68 1.35
N THR A 62 -1.52 -10.23 2.26
CA THR A 62 -1.76 -11.67 2.35
C THR A 62 -3.05 -12.11 1.68
N HIS A 63 -3.98 -11.20 1.46
CA HIS A 63 -5.26 -11.48 0.82
C HIS A 63 -5.29 -10.81 -0.54
N LEU A 64 -5.03 -11.57 -1.59
CA LEU A 64 -4.84 -11.04 -2.94
C LEU A 64 -6.09 -10.36 -3.50
N GLY A 65 -7.28 -10.88 -3.20
CA GLY A 65 -8.53 -10.26 -3.65
C GLY A 65 -8.73 -8.86 -3.08
N ARG A 66 -8.48 -8.70 -1.78
CA ARG A 66 -8.56 -7.39 -1.14
C ARG A 66 -7.49 -6.45 -1.64
N PHE A 67 -6.28 -6.97 -1.80
CA PHE A 67 -5.17 -6.20 -2.33
C PHE A 67 -5.52 -5.64 -3.71
N ALA A 68 -6.03 -6.47 -4.60
CA ALA A 68 -6.39 -6.03 -5.95
C ALA A 68 -7.47 -4.94 -5.92
N ALA A 69 -8.46 -5.07 -5.04
CA ALA A 69 -9.50 -4.07 -4.89
C ALA A 69 -8.94 -2.72 -4.39
N TYR A 70 -8.09 -2.76 -3.38
CA TYR A 70 -7.44 -1.55 -2.86
C TYR A 70 -6.56 -0.89 -3.92
N TYR A 71 -5.83 -1.71 -4.68
CA TYR A 71 -4.96 -1.21 -5.73
C TYR A 71 -5.76 -0.52 -6.83
N ARG A 72 -6.81 -1.18 -7.29
CA ARG A 72 -7.69 -0.62 -8.32
C ARG A 72 -8.33 0.68 -7.87
N GLU A 73 -8.75 0.76 -6.60
CA GLU A 73 -9.32 1.98 -6.05
C GLU A 73 -8.29 3.12 -6.03
N ALA A 74 -7.04 2.80 -5.70
CA ALA A 74 -5.99 3.81 -5.59
C ALA A 74 -5.45 4.26 -6.94
N TYR A 75 -5.35 3.37 -7.92
CA TYR A 75 -4.65 3.64 -9.17
C TYR A 75 -5.51 3.50 -10.43
N GLY A 76 -6.77 3.13 -10.28
CA GLY A 76 -7.70 3.05 -11.41
C GLY A 76 -7.52 1.83 -12.32
N GLN A 77 -6.61 0.92 -11.98
CA GLN A 77 -6.42 -0.32 -12.74
C GLN A 77 -5.95 -1.44 -11.82
N VAL A 78 -6.11 -2.69 -12.26
CA VAL A 78 -5.67 -3.85 -11.49
C VAL A 78 -4.14 -3.96 -11.54
N PRO A 79 -3.51 -4.58 -10.51
CA PRO A 79 -2.04 -4.66 -10.44
C PRO A 79 -1.39 -5.31 -11.65
N SER A 80 -1.99 -6.38 -12.18
CA SER A 80 -1.44 -7.08 -13.34
C SER A 80 -1.32 -6.17 -14.55
N ARG A 81 -2.22 -5.22 -14.69
CA ARG A 81 -2.18 -4.26 -15.78
C ARG A 81 -0.97 -3.33 -15.65
N THR A 82 -0.69 -2.86 -14.43
CA THR A 82 0.50 -2.03 -14.18
C THR A 82 1.78 -2.78 -14.51
N ALA A 83 1.84 -4.07 -14.21
CA ALA A 83 3.04 -4.89 -14.42
C ALA A 83 3.22 -5.34 -15.87
N GLU A 84 2.26 -5.10 -16.75
CA GLU A 84 2.38 -5.46 -18.15
C GLU A 84 3.57 -4.73 -18.80
N ARG A 85 4.33 -5.50 -19.57
CA ARG A 85 5.47 -4.97 -20.27
C ARG A 85 5.02 -3.98 -21.35
N ARG A 86 5.64 -2.81 -21.35
CA ARG A 86 5.36 -1.77 -22.32
C ARG A 86 6.13 -1.97 -23.62
#